data_97b0ef2f498527f884144eb9f56272a4
#
_entry.id   97b0ef2f498527f884144eb9f56272a4
#
_cell.length_a   1.000
_cell.length_b   1.000
_cell.length_c   1.000
_cell.angle_alpha   90.00
_cell.angle_beta   90.00
_cell.angle_gamma   90.00
#
_symmetry.space_group_name_H-M   'P 1'
#
loop_
_entity.id
_entity.type
_entity.pdbx_description
1 polymer ?
#
loop_
_entity_poly.entity_id
_entity_poly.type
_entity_poly.pdbx_seq_one_letter_code
_entity_poly.pdbx_strand_id
1 'polypeptide(L)'
;MEINEIEMNCVINPDQKARIVEDVLNDLPEWFGLVDSTKEYIEQSRQLVLFSARINKHNVGFITLKDTSSDTCEIHCVGVKKEYHYNGIGTRLFKQCEMYAQEKYEIIQVKTVDEGRYKEYDQSIAFYKKMGFKKLEVFPTLWDEWNPCLIMIKKLDVK
;
A
#
# COMPACT_ATOMS: atom_id res chain seq x y z
N MET A 1 -18.56 -3.23 15.54
CA MET A 1 -17.24 -2.71 15.98
C MET A 1 -17.22 -1.21 15.86
N GLU A 2 -17.00 -0.55 16.96
CA GLU A 2 -16.82 0.90 16.92
C GLU A 2 -15.41 1.22 16.45
N ILE A 3 -15.30 1.84 15.26
CA ILE A 3 -14.01 2.19 14.65
C ILE A 3 -13.60 3.63 15.02
N ASN A 4 -14.19 4.17 16.08
CA ASN A 4 -13.96 5.55 16.50
C ASN A 4 -12.56 5.80 17.08
N GLU A 5 -11.79 4.74 17.31
CA GLU A 5 -10.48 4.82 17.94
C GLU A 5 -9.36 4.20 17.09
N ILE A 6 -9.37 4.50 15.79
CA ILE A 6 -8.26 4.11 14.93
C ILE A 6 -7.11 5.07 15.18
N GLU A 7 -6.00 4.52 15.66
CA GLU A 7 -4.77 5.25 15.88
C GLU A 7 -3.88 5.16 14.64
N MET A 8 -3.55 6.31 14.07
CA MET A 8 -2.66 6.37 12.90
C MET A 8 -1.29 6.86 13.34
N ASN A 9 -0.24 6.11 13.03
CA ASN A 9 1.11 6.42 13.44
C ASN A 9 2.10 6.36 12.29
N CYS A 10 3.07 7.29 12.29
CA CYS A 10 4.25 7.17 11.46
C CYS A 10 5.29 6.38 12.26
N VAL A 11 5.65 5.19 11.80
CA VAL A 11 6.54 4.29 12.52
C VAL A 11 7.96 4.51 12.04
N ILE A 12 8.89 4.69 12.97
CA ILE A 12 10.29 5.03 12.67
C ILE A 12 11.24 3.85 12.89
N ASN A 13 10.98 3.01 13.90
CA ASN A 13 11.86 1.89 14.24
C ASN A 13 11.82 0.80 13.16
N PRO A 14 12.97 0.42 12.55
CA PRO A 14 13.00 -0.56 11.47
C PRO A 14 12.45 -1.95 11.85
N ASP A 15 12.75 -2.42 13.05
CA ASP A 15 12.24 -3.74 13.50
C ASP A 15 10.74 -3.72 13.70
N GLN A 16 10.21 -2.61 14.22
CA GLN A 16 8.77 -2.44 14.39
C GLN A 16 8.06 -2.38 13.03
N LYS A 17 8.64 -1.68 12.06
CA LYS A 17 8.10 -1.66 10.68
C LYS A 17 7.98 -3.07 10.11
N ALA A 18 9.05 -3.85 10.21
CA ALA A 18 9.07 -5.22 9.69
C ALA A 18 8.03 -6.10 10.37
N ARG A 19 7.88 -5.99 11.69
CA ARG A 19 6.87 -6.76 12.43
C ARG A 19 5.44 -6.40 12.03
N ILE A 20 5.17 -5.13 11.82
CA ILE A 20 3.85 -4.66 11.37
C ILE A 20 3.52 -5.25 10.00
N VAL A 21 4.45 -5.16 9.06
CA VAL A 21 4.26 -5.66 7.70
C VAL A 21 4.03 -7.18 7.73
N GLU A 22 4.87 -7.92 8.45
CA GLU A 22 4.72 -9.36 8.59
C GLU A 22 3.36 -9.76 9.17
N ASP A 23 2.95 -9.10 10.24
CA ASP A 23 1.67 -9.37 10.92
C ASP A 23 0.47 -9.17 9.98
N VAL A 24 0.48 -8.06 9.23
CA VAL A 24 -0.62 -7.76 8.30
C VAL A 24 -0.60 -8.67 7.08
N LEU A 25 0.56 -8.87 6.45
CA LEU A 25 0.65 -9.68 5.24
C LEU A 25 0.33 -11.16 5.47
N ASN A 26 0.64 -11.67 6.65
CA ASN A 26 0.29 -13.06 7.01
C ASN A 26 -1.24 -13.26 7.09
N ASP A 27 -2.00 -12.20 7.28
CA ASP A 27 -3.47 -12.24 7.26
C ASP A 27 -4.04 -12.17 5.83
N LEU A 28 -3.19 -11.91 4.83
CA LEU A 28 -3.61 -11.64 3.46
C LEU A 28 -2.96 -12.57 2.43
N PRO A 29 -3.04 -13.92 2.61
CA PRO A 29 -2.38 -14.83 1.67
C PRO A 29 -2.95 -14.77 0.25
N GLU A 30 -4.18 -14.30 0.08
CA GLU A 30 -4.82 -14.15 -1.24
C GLU A 30 -4.13 -13.09 -2.10
N TRP A 31 -3.53 -12.05 -1.47
CA TRP A 31 -2.77 -10.99 -2.15
C TRP A 31 -1.27 -11.26 -2.11
N PHE A 32 -0.78 -11.90 -1.07
CA PHE A 32 0.65 -12.06 -0.77
C PHE A 32 1.00 -13.52 -0.53
N GLY A 33 0.57 -14.39 -1.45
CA GLY A 33 0.74 -15.84 -1.32
C GLY A 33 2.14 -16.35 -1.65
N LEU A 34 2.99 -15.53 -2.28
CA LEU A 34 4.36 -15.91 -2.62
C LEU A 34 5.28 -15.58 -1.44
N VAL A 35 5.81 -16.62 -0.80
CA VAL A 35 6.62 -16.49 0.42
C VAL A 35 7.84 -15.59 0.21
N ASP A 36 8.54 -15.73 -0.92
CA ASP A 36 9.74 -14.93 -1.19
C ASP A 36 9.42 -13.47 -1.40
N SER A 37 8.34 -13.16 -2.13
CA SER A 37 7.89 -11.78 -2.34
C SER A 37 7.46 -11.14 -1.03
N THR A 38 6.77 -11.89 -0.19
CA THR A 38 6.33 -11.41 1.13
C THR A 38 7.53 -11.08 2.01
N LYS A 39 8.56 -11.93 2.01
CA LYS A 39 9.81 -11.67 2.74
C LYS A 39 10.50 -10.40 2.26
N GLU A 40 10.50 -10.16 0.94
CA GLU A 40 11.06 -8.92 0.39
C GLU A 40 10.32 -7.69 0.88
N TYR A 41 8.97 -7.71 0.87
CA TYR A 41 8.17 -6.60 1.39
C TYR A 41 8.50 -6.32 2.86
N ILE A 42 8.60 -7.37 3.67
CA ILE A 42 8.93 -7.25 5.09
C ILE A 42 10.30 -6.62 5.26
N GLU A 43 11.31 -7.13 4.59
CA GLU A 43 12.69 -6.66 4.74
C GLU A 43 12.88 -5.24 4.20
N GLN A 44 12.33 -4.95 3.02
CA GLN A 44 12.44 -3.62 2.43
C GLN A 44 11.73 -2.55 3.26
N SER A 45 10.66 -2.91 3.98
CA SER A 45 9.91 -1.96 4.81
C SER A 45 10.76 -1.29 5.87
N ARG A 46 11.85 -1.93 6.30
CA ARG A 46 12.76 -1.39 7.33
C ARG A 46 13.33 -0.03 6.95
N GLN A 47 13.47 0.24 5.65
CA GLN A 47 14.08 1.48 5.14
C GLN A 47 13.06 2.43 4.51
N LEU A 48 11.79 2.08 4.52
CA LEU A 48 10.75 2.87 3.88
C LEU A 48 9.96 3.69 4.90
N VAL A 49 9.31 4.73 4.40
CA VAL A 49 8.30 5.46 5.20
C VAL A 49 7.13 4.52 5.41
N LEU A 50 6.67 4.39 6.64
CA LEU A 50 5.56 3.52 6.99
C LEU A 50 4.57 4.23 7.89
N PHE A 51 3.30 4.21 7.49
CA PHE A 51 2.17 4.62 8.35
C PHE A 51 1.40 3.37 8.73
N SER A 52 1.05 3.27 10.01
CA SER A 52 0.28 2.13 10.53
C SER A 52 -1.06 2.58 11.08
N ALA A 53 -2.03 1.66 11.02
CA ALA A 53 -3.32 1.81 11.67
C ALA A 53 -3.42 0.78 12.80
N ARG A 54 -3.85 1.22 13.97
CA ARG A 54 -4.01 0.37 15.16
C ARG A 54 -5.41 0.55 15.75
N ILE A 55 -5.97 -0.55 16.22
CA ILE A 55 -7.23 -0.56 16.99
C ILE A 55 -6.96 -1.34 18.26
N ASN A 56 -7.24 -0.75 19.42
CA ASN A 56 -6.98 -1.37 20.72
C ASN A 56 -5.55 -1.89 20.84
N LYS A 57 -4.58 -1.11 20.37
CA LYS A 57 -3.13 -1.43 20.39
C LYS A 57 -2.74 -2.61 19.47
N HIS A 58 -3.65 -3.08 18.63
CA HIS A 58 -3.36 -4.12 17.63
C HIS A 58 -3.15 -3.49 16.26
N ASN A 59 -2.13 -3.95 15.54
CA ASN A 59 -1.89 -3.52 14.17
C ASN A 59 -2.97 -4.09 13.26
N VAL A 60 -3.67 -3.23 12.55
CA VAL A 60 -4.75 -3.65 11.65
C VAL A 60 -4.44 -3.33 10.19
N GLY A 61 -3.48 -2.47 9.94
CA GLY A 61 -3.09 -2.11 8.57
C GLY A 61 -1.84 -1.26 8.52
N PHE A 62 -1.28 -1.12 7.31
CA PHE A 62 -0.13 -0.28 7.05
C PHE A 62 -0.08 0.16 5.60
N ILE A 63 0.72 1.18 5.33
CA ILE A 63 1.10 1.60 3.99
C ILE A 63 2.56 2.01 4.01
N THR A 64 3.32 1.57 2.99
CA THR A 64 4.72 1.95 2.83
C THR A 64 4.91 2.74 1.54
N LEU A 65 5.82 3.70 1.59
CA LEU A 65 6.12 4.61 0.50
C LEU A 65 7.62 4.59 0.21
N LYS A 66 7.97 4.54 -1.08
CA LYS A 66 9.38 4.64 -1.50
C LYS A 66 9.57 5.71 -2.55
N ASP A 67 10.81 6.22 -2.66
CA ASP A 67 11.21 7.13 -3.74
C ASP A 67 11.33 6.36 -5.06
N THR A 68 10.84 6.95 -6.15
CA THR A 68 11.13 6.43 -7.49
C THR A 68 11.99 7.41 -8.28
N SER A 69 11.81 8.70 -8.03
CA SER A 69 12.61 9.77 -8.62
C SER A 69 12.52 11.01 -7.73
N SER A 70 13.14 12.11 -8.14
CA SER A 70 12.99 13.38 -7.42
C SER A 70 11.56 13.91 -7.41
N ASP A 71 10.75 13.53 -8.38
CA ASP A 71 9.39 14.05 -8.56
C ASP A 71 8.30 13.06 -8.15
N THR A 72 8.60 11.78 -8.07
CA THR A 72 7.62 10.70 -7.93
C THR A 72 7.96 9.77 -6.78
N CYS A 73 6.95 9.40 -6.01
CA CYS A 73 7.04 8.32 -5.03
C CYS A 73 6.06 7.19 -5.39
N GLU A 74 6.23 6.06 -4.76
CA GLU A 74 5.43 4.87 -5.04
C GLU A 74 4.89 4.26 -3.75
N ILE A 75 3.60 3.90 -3.77
CA ILE A 75 3.07 3.02 -2.74
C ILE A 75 3.72 1.66 -2.96
N HIS A 76 4.65 1.31 -2.06
CA HIS A 76 5.38 0.05 -2.17
C HIS A 76 4.52 -1.14 -1.77
N CYS A 77 3.79 -0.98 -0.67
CA CYS A 77 2.88 -2.02 -0.19
C CYS A 77 1.80 -1.37 0.67
N VAL A 78 0.60 -1.93 0.64
CA VAL A 78 -0.50 -1.51 1.50
C VAL A 78 -1.33 -2.74 1.85
N GLY A 79 -1.73 -2.86 3.10
CA GLY A 79 -2.57 -3.96 3.54
C GLY A 79 -3.40 -3.59 4.75
N VAL A 80 -4.60 -4.16 4.80
CA VAL A 80 -5.51 -4.07 5.95
C VAL A 80 -5.98 -5.49 6.23
N LYS A 81 -5.92 -5.93 7.49
CA LYS A 81 -6.37 -7.27 7.88
C LYS A 81 -7.83 -7.49 7.49
N LYS A 82 -8.17 -8.70 7.06
CA LYS A 82 -9.47 -9.01 6.46
C LYS A 82 -10.67 -8.62 7.32
N GLU A 83 -10.60 -8.86 8.62
CA GLU A 83 -11.73 -8.56 9.53
C GLU A 83 -12.02 -7.06 9.63
N TYR A 84 -11.07 -6.21 9.20
CA TYR A 84 -11.23 -4.76 9.24
C TYR A 84 -11.48 -4.14 7.86
N HIS A 85 -11.65 -4.96 6.82
CA HIS A 85 -12.00 -4.47 5.49
C HIS A 85 -13.35 -3.73 5.50
N TYR A 86 -13.54 -2.83 4.53
CA TYR A 86 -14.77 -2.03 4.35
C TYR A 86 -15.08 -1.06 5.49
N ASN A 87 -14.09 -0.69 6.29
CA ASN A 87 -14.24 0.25 7.40
C ASN A 87 -13.47 1.56 7.16
N GLY A 88 -13.00 1.79 5.95
CA GLY A 88 -12.32 3.04 5.59
C GLY A 88 -10.88 3.14 6.09
N ILE A 89 -10.29 2.06 6.61
CA ILE A 89 -8.92 2.08 7.14
C ILE A 89 -7.91 2.31 6.02
N GLY A 90 -8.08 1.62 4.88
CA GLY A 90 -7.21 1.82 3.72
C GLY A 90 -7.24 3.27 3.22
N THR A 91 -8.41 3.88 3.19
CA THR A 91 -8.57 5.28 2.81
C THR A 91 -7.83 6.22 3.78
N ARG A 92 -7.93 5.96 5.07
CA ARG A 92 -7.24 6.76 6.09
C ARG A 92 -5.72 6.61 6.01
N LEU A 93 -5.25 5.38 5.79
CA LEU A 93 -3.81 5.13 5.57
C LEU A 93 -3.31 5.87 4.33
N PHE A 94 -4.05 5.78 3.23
CA PHE A 94 -3.68 6.48 2.00
C PHE A 94 -3.62 7.99 2.23
N LYS A 95 -4.59 8.56 2.93
CA LYS A 95 -4.60 10.01 3.19
C LYS A 95 -3.39 10.46 4.02
N GLN A 96 -2.96 9.68 4.99
CA GLN A 96 -1.74 9.98 5.74
C GLN A 96 -0.51 9.95 4.82
N CYS A 97 -0.45 8.94 3.96
CA CYS A 97 0.61 8.80 2.97
C CYS A 97 0.61 9.99 1.98
N GLU A 98 -0.57 10.37 1.49
CA GLU A 98 -0.73 11.46 0.55
C GLU A 98 -0.29 12.80 1.16
N MET A 99 -0.66 13.07 2.40
CA MET A 99 -0.24 14.29 3.10
C MET A 99 1.29 14.38 3.21
N TYR A 100 1.92 13.26 3.53
CA TYR A 100 3.38 13.20 3.56
C TYR A 100 3.98 13.43 2.16
N ALA A 101 3.43 12.75 1.15
CA ALA A 101 3.94 12.80 -0.21
C ALA A 101 3.81 14.19 -0.83
N GLN A 102 2.73 14.93 -0.54
CA GLN A 102 2.49 16.27 -1.06
C GLN A 102 3.59 17.27 -0.71
N GLU A 103 4.32 17.03 0.38
CA GLU A 103 5.40 17.92 0.82
C GLU A 103 6.69 17.72 0.01
N LYS A 104 6.82 16.58 -0.69
CA LYS A 104 8.08 16.18 -1.32
C LYS A 104 7.98 15.82 -2.79
N TYR A 105 6.80 15.40 -3.25
CA TYR A 105 6.65 14.83 -4.60
C TYR A 105 5.48 15.48 -5.34
N GLU A 106 5.53 15.38 -6.67
CA GLU A 106 4.45 15.88 -7.54
C GLU A 106 3.51 14.76 -7.97
N ILE A 107 4.00 13.51 -8.00
CA ILE A 107 3.27 12.35 -8.48
C ILE A 107 3.43 11.20 -7.49
N ILE A 108 2.35 10.46 -7.28
CA ILE A 108 2.39 9.19 -6.57
C ILE A 108 1.91 8.09 -7.51
N GLN A 109 2.64 6.98 -7.55
CA GLN A 109 2.28 5.84 -8.39
C GLN A 109 2.08 4.58 -7.55
N VAL A 110 1.45 3.59 -8.16
CA VAL A 110 1.32 2.25 -7.62
C VAL A 110 1.40 1.25 -8.76
N LYS A 111 2.01 0.09 -8.50
CA LYS A 111 2.07 -1.04 -9.42
C LYS A 111 1.16 -2.14 -8.90
N THR A 112 0.33 -2.70 -9.77
CA THR A 112 -0.58 -3.78 -9.41
C THR A 112 -0.75 -4.71 -10.62
N VAL A 113 -1.31 -5.90 -10.41
CA VAL A 113 -1.63 -6.80 -11.52
C VAL A 113 -2.82 -6.23 -12.30
N ASP A 114 -2.73 -6.25 -13.63
CA ASP A 114 -3.77 -5.70 -14.51
C ASP A 114 -5.14 -6.34 -14.28
N GLU A 115 -6.18 -5.61 -14.66
CA GLU A 115 -7.57 -6.03 -14.47
C GLU A 115 -7.89 -7.36 -15.13
N GLY A 116 -8.82 -8.11 -14.52
CA GLY A 116 -9.39 -9.32 -15.11
C GLY A 116 -8.57 -10.57 -14.86
N ARG A 117 -7.50 -10.50 -14.08
CA ARG A 117 -6.64 -11.65 -13.77
C ARG A 117 -6.98 -12.29 -12.44
N TYR A 118 -7.12 -11.47 -11.39
CA TYR A 118 -7.40 -11.93 -10.02
C TYR A 118 -8.40 -11.00 -9.36
N LYS A 119 -9.41 -11.57 -8.75
CA LYS A 119 -10.48 -10.83 -8.06
C LYS A 119 -9.91 -9.88 -7.00
N GLU A 120 -8.91 -10.34 -6.26
CA GLU A 120 -8.28 -9.57 -5.17
C GLU A 120 -7.59 -8.31 -5.72
N TYR A 121 -6.90 -8.42 -6.85
CA TYR A 121 -6.24 -7.28 -7.47
C TYR A 121 -7.23 -6.34 -8.16
N ASP A 122 -8.34 -6.87 -8.67
CA ASP A 122 -9.42 -6.03 -9.21
C ASP A 122 -10.00 -5.14 -8.11
N GLN A 123 -10.13 -5.66 -6.89
CA GLN A 123 -10.54 -4.89 -5.72
C GLN A 123 -9.54 -3.79 -5.39
N SER A 124 -8.25 -4.09 -5.48
CA SER A 124 -7.19 -3.10 -5.26
C SER A 124 -7.25 -1.98 -6.28
N ILE A 125 -7.44 -2.32 -7.56
CA ILE A 125 -7.57 -1.32 -8.63
C ILE A 125 -8.76 -0.40 -8.36
N ALA A 126 -9.91 -0.97 -7.95
CA ALA A 126 -11.08 -0.19 -7.61
C ALA A 126 -10.80 0.78 -6.46
N PHE A 127 -10.05 0.33 -5.45
CA PHE A 127 -9.61 1.18 -4.35
C PHE A 127 -8.74 2.34 -4.84
N TYR A 128 -7.74 2.06 -5.68
CA TYR A 128 -6.87 3.11 -6.21
C TYR A 128 -7.63 4.12 -7.07
N LYS A 129 -8.57 3.65 -7.89
CA LYS A 129 -9.44 4.55 -8.66
C LYS A 129 -10.23 5.46 -7.73
N LYS A 130 -10.77 4.92 -6.66
CA LYS A 130 -11.52 5.69 -5.66
C LYS A 130 -10.64 6.74 -4.98
N MET A 131 -9.35 6.44 -4.79
CA MET A 131 -8.38 7.38 -4.23
C MET A 131 -7.93 8.44 -5.24
N GLY A 132 -8.36 8.37 -6.49
CA GLY A 132 -8.04 9.36 -7.52
C GLY A 132 -6.94 8.95 -8.48
N PHE A 133 -6.48 7.70 -8.42
CA PHE A 133 -5.48 7.20 -9.36
C PHE A 133 -6.08 6.93 -10.73
N LYS A 134 -5.28 7.13 -11.76
CA LYS A 134 -5.62 6.82 -13.15
C LYS A 134 -4.61 5.83 -13.69
N LYS A 135 -5.05 5.00 -14.64
CA LYS A 135 -4.15 4.06 -15.33
C LYS A 135 -3.15 4.84 -16.17
N LEU A 136 -1.88 4.50 -16.02
CA LEU A 136 -0.83 5.03 -16.89
C LEU A 136 -0.59 4.09 -18.07
N GLU A 137 -0.19 2.85 -17.78
CA GLU A 137 0.20 1.89 -18.81
C GLU A 137 0.31 0.49 -18.22
N VAL A 138 0.06 -0.53 -19.06
CA VAL A 138 0.30 -1.93 -18.71
C VAL A 138 1.67 -2.33 -19.28
N PHE A 139 2.51 -2.92 -18.44
CA PHE A 139 3.81 -3.47 -18.81
C PHE A 139 3.74 -4.99 -18.73
N PRO A 140 3.51 -5.68 -19.86
CA PRO A 140 3.18 -7.12 -19.84
C PRO A 140 4.27 -8.01 -19.28
N THR A 141 5.53 -7.60 -19.36
CA THR A 141 6.68 -8.43 -19.00
C THR A 141 7.56 -7.83 -17.91
N LEU A 142 7.08 -6.81 -17.20
CA LEU A 142 7.87 -6.19 -16.12
C LEU A 142 8.14 -7.18 -14.99
N TRP A 143 7.15 -7.95 -14.60
CA TRP A 143 7.25 -8.98 -13.56
C TRP A 143 7.47 -10.37 -14.17
N ASP A 144 6.40 -10.94 -14.74
CA ASP A 144 6.43 -12.21 -15.45
C ASP A 144 5.26 -12.25 -16.46
N GLU A 145 5.25 -13.28 -17.32
CA GLU A 145 4.24 -13.37 -18.38
C GLU A 145 2.81 -13.60 -17.86
N TRP A 146 2.68 -14.13 -16.65
CA TRP A 146 1.38 -14.45 -16.04
C TRP A 146 0.73 -13.23 -15.36
N ASN A 147 1.55 -12.26 -14.98
CA ASN A 147 1.13 -11.11 -14.18
C ASN A 147 1.53 -9.79 -14.84
N PRO A 148 0.74 -9.33 -15.85
CA PRO A 148 0.99 -8.02 -16.45
C PRO A 148 0.93 -6.93 -15.38
N CYS A 149 1.89 -6.02 -15.40
CA CYS A 149 1.96 -4.93 -14.42
C CYS A 149 1.22 -3.70 -14.92
N LEU A 150 0.18 -3.30 -14.20
CA LEU A 150 -0.49 -2.02 -14.42
C LEU A 150 0.14 -0.99 -13.50
N ILE A 151 0.60 0.12 -14.07
CA ILE A 151 1.01 1.29 -13.29
C ILE A 151 -0.13 2.29 -13.28
N MET A 152 -0.52 2.70 -12.08
CA MET A 152 -1.50 3.76 -11.88
C MET A 152 -0.83 4.96 -11.22
N ILE A 153 -1.26 6.16 -11.57
CA ILE A 153 -0.67 7.39 -11.08
C ILE A 153 -1.74 8.36 -10.57
N LYS A 154 -1.33 9.20 -9.65
CA LYS A 154 -2.12 10.32 -9.17
C LYS A 154 -1.23 11.56 -9.06
N LYS A 155 -1.71 12.68 -9.60
CA LYS A 155 -1.06 13.97 -9.40
C LYS A 155 -1.34 14.44 -7.97
N LEU A 156 -0.28 14.83 -7.27
CA LEU A 156 -0.41 15.37 -5.91
C LEU A 156 -0.66 16.87 -5.97
N ASP A 157 -1.47 17.36 -5.03
CA ASP A 157 -1.68 18.80 -4.87
C ASP A 157 -0.50 19.35 -4.10
N VAL A 158 0.44 19.97 -4.82
CA VAL A 158 1.66 20.54 -4.23
C VAL A 158 1.28 21.74 -3.36
N LYS A 159 1.71 21.69 -2.12
CA LYS A 159 1.55 22.81 -1.20
C LYS A 159 2.74 23.74 -1.24
#